data_a35a768a069e1a6ea6ddcdf5f52222d5
#
_entry.id   a35a768a069e1a6ea6ddcdf5f52222d5
#
_cell.length_a   1.000
_cell.length_b   1.000
_cell.length_c   1.000
_cell.angle_alpha   90.00
_cell.angle_beta   90.00
_cell.angle_gamma   90.00
#
_symmetry.space_group_name_H-M   'P 1'
#
loop_
_entity.id
_entity.type
_entity.pdbx_description
1 polymer ?
#
loop_
_entity_poly.entity_id
_entity_poly.type
_entity_poly.pdbx_seq_one_letter_code
_entity_poly.pdbx_strand_id
1 'polypeptide(L)'
;IEMLRKGSHKHIVIVEKGQPIEKRRCPKAVTNHCVNCRPYCHITTGFSGAGAFSDGKLSLSHEVGGDFPTLIGEQNAQDLIDYTDGIYLEFGADSHIEGIGNTEEVRQIRRRAIRAGLKLVDCPIRHLGTEKAQTLYLALENYLRENGVELIFGWECEELIMDGETCMGVSLRKGEQTQEIRAKHTVVATGRR
;
A
#
# COMPACT_ATOMS: atom_id res chain seq x y z
N ILE A 1 -5.35 11.01 -0.14
CA ILE A 1 -6.34 11.29 0.93
C ILE A 1 -5.93 12.55 1.69
N GLU A 2 -4.75 12.63 2.27
CA GLU A 2 -4.30 13.76 3.10
C GLU A 2 -4.37 15.11 2.39
N MET A 3 -3.96 15.18 1.12
CA MET A 3 -4.08 16.40 0.33
C MET A 3 -5.53 16.85 0.16
N LEU A 4 -6.46 15.91 -0.05
CA LEU A 4 -7.88 16.19 -0.16
C LEU A 4 -8.46 16.70 1.18
N ARG A 5 -8.11 16.05 2.29
CA ARG A 5 -8.54 16.46 3.63
C ARG A 5 -8.06 17.86 4.02
N LYS A 6 -6.86 18.22 3.58
CA LYS A 6 -6.31 19.56 3.76
C LYS A 6 -6.84 20.60 2.77
N GLY A 7 -7.86 20.25 1.99
CA GLY A 7 -8.50 21.17 1.06
C GLY A 7 -7.60 21.58 -0.13
N SER A 8 -6.72 20.70 -0.57
CA SER A 8 -5.89 21.00 -1.73
C SER A 8 -6.74 21.15 -2.98
N HIS A 9 -6.59 22.25 -3.69
CA HIS A 9 -7.20 22.50 -5.01
C HIS A 9 -6.28 22.09 -6.18
N LYS A 10 -5.21 21.36 -5.92
CA LYS A 10 -4.30 20.87 -6.97
C LYS A 10 -4.97 19.74 -7.75
N HIS A 11 -4.77 19.73 -9.06
CA HIS A 11 -5.10 18.57 -9.87
C HIS A 11 -4.14 17.42 -9.48
N ILE A 12 -4.68 16.32 -9.03
CA ILE A 12 -3.93 15.14 -8.58
C ILE A 12 -4.14 14.02 -9.58
N VAL A 13 -3.05 13.50 -10.11
CA VAL A 13 -3.04 12.36 -11.03
C VAL A 13 -2.29 11.21 -10.36
N ILE A 14 -2.88 10.02 -10.35
CA ILE A 14 -2.22 8.79 -9.90
C ILE A 14 -2.09 7.86 -11.11
N VAL A 15 -0.86 7.47 -11.41
CA VAL A 15 -0.56 6.50 -12.48
C VAL A 15 -0.26 5.15 -11.86
N GLU A 16 -0.94 4.13 -12.33
CA GLU A 16 -0.75 2.73 -11.91
C GLU A 16 -0.63 1.84 -13.16
N LYS A 17 0.47 1.07 -13.25
CA LYS A 17 0.68 0.17 -14.40
C LYS A 17 -0.29 -1.00 -14.46
N GLY A 18 -0.88 -1.39 -13.34
CA GLY A 18 -1.85 -2.46 -13.26
C GLY A 18 -3.28 -1.97 -13.46
N GLN A 19 -4.22 -2.76 -12.96
CA GLN A 19 -5.66 -2.53 -13.13
C GLN A 19 -6.31 -1.99 -11.85
N PRO A 20 -7.49 -1.34 -11.97
CA PRO A 20 -8.31 -1.02 -10.81
C PRO A 20 -8.78 -2.29 -10.09
N ILE A 21 -9.20 -2.16 -8.83
CA ILE A 21 -9.51 -3.29 -7.95
C ILE A 21 -10.48 -4.28 -8.61
N GLU A 22 -11.56 -3.80 -9.16
CA GLU A 22 -12.63 -4.64 -9.72
C GLU A 22 -12.22 -5.42 -10.98
N LYS A 23 -11.15 -5.00 -11.66
CA LYS A 23 -10.63 -5.68 -12.86
C LYS A 23 -9.47 -6.63 -12.58
N ARG A 24 -8.94 -6.62 -11.36
CA ARG A 24 -7.83 -7.50 -10.97
C ARG A 24 -8.34 -8.91 -10.70
N ARG A 25 -7.89 -9.88 -11.50
CA ARG A 25 -8.26 -11.29 -11.32
C ARG A 25 -7.05 -12.18 -11.56
N CYS A 26 -6.88 -13.18 -10.67
CA CYS A 26 -5.85 -14.19 -10.85
C CYS A 26 -6.38 -15.35 -11.70
N PRO A 27 -5.79 -15.65 -12.86
CA PRO A 27 -6.19 -16.80 -13.65
C PRO A 27 -6.10 -18.14 -12.91
N LYS A 28 -5.26 -18.23 -11.87
CA LYS A 28 -5.15 -19.41 -11.02
C LYS A 28 -6.50 -19.84 -10.41
N ALA A 29 -7.41 -18.91 -10.15
CA ALA A 29 -8.74 -19.22 -9.64
C ALA A 29 -9.54 -20.14 -10.59
N VAL A 30 -9.24 -20.12 -11.88
CA VAL A 30 -9.89 -20.94 -12.91
C VAL A 30 -8.99 -22.09 -13.36
N THR A 31 -7.70 -21.84 -13.52
CA THR A 31 -6.72 -22.81 -14.08
C THR A 31 -6.11 -23.75 -13.04
N ASN A 32 -6.33 -23.47 -11.74
CA ASN A 32 -5.70 -24.15 -10.59
C ASN A 32 -4.17 -24.08 -10.53
N HIS A 33 -3.52 -23.40 -11.46
CA HIS A 33 -2.07 -23.20 -11.46
C HIS A 33 -1.69 -21.77 -11.87
N CYS A 34 -0.52 -21.32 -11.44
CA CYS A 34 -0.01 -20.01 -11.81
C CYS A 34 0.43 -19.99 -13.27
N VAL A 35 -0.12 -19.07 -14.07
CA VAL A 35 0.19 -18.93 -15.50
C VAL A 35 1.30 -17.92 -15.79
N ASN A 36 1.96 -17.39 -14.74
CA ASN A 36 3.01 -16.36 -14.86
C ASN A 36 2.60 -15.18 -15.73
N CYS A 37 1.52 -14.51 -15.33
CA CYS A 37 0.93 -13.39 -16.08
C CYS A 37 1.99 -12.40 -16.57
N ARG A 38 1.83 -11.96 -17.84
CA ARG A 38 2.64 -10.92 -18.47
C ARG A 38 1.74 -9.76 -18.87
N PRO A 39 2.21 -8.50 -18.84
CA PRO A 39 3.53 -8.02 -18.43
C PRO A 39 3.75 -7.99 -16.92
N TYR A 40 2.72 -8.14 -16.11
CA TYR A 40 2.79 -8.12 -14.64
C TYR A 40 1.81 -9.13 -14.00
N CYS A 41 2.07 -9.47 -12.73
CA CYS A 41 1.17 -10.32 -11.95
C CYS A 41 -0.03 -9.51 -11.46
N HIS A 42 -1.26 -9.95 -11.76
CA HIS A 42 -2.49 -9.24 -11.38
C HIS A 42 -2.77 -9.23 -9.86
N ILE A 43 -2.10 -10.10 -9.08
CA ILE A 43 -2.22 -10.12 -7.62
C ILE A 43 -1.30 -9.09 -6.96
N THR A 44 -0.10 -8.88 -7.52
CA THR A 44 0.89 -7.99 -6.91
C THR A 44 0.90 -6.59 -7.49
N THR A 45 0.34 -6.40 -8.69
CA THR A 45 0.37 -5.13 -9.43
C THR A 45 -1.05 -4.68 -9.73
N GLY A 46 -1.30 -3.40 -9.56
CA GLY A 46 -2.60 -2.75 -9.67
C GLY A 46 -2.90 -1.92 -8.44
N PHE A 47 -4.02 -1.20 -8.44
CA PHE A 47 -4.40 -0.34 -7.34
C PHE A 47 -4.32 -1.09 -6.00
N SER A 48 -3.70 -0.47 -5.00
CA SER A 48 -3.41 -1.02 -3.66
C SER A 48 -2.40 -2.18 -3.63
N GLY A 49 -1.70 -2.46 -4.74
CA GLY A 49 -0.64 -3.49 -4.77
C GLY A 49 -1.09 -4.87 -4.32
N ALA A 50 -0.21 -5.60 -3.66
CA ALA A 50 -0.49 -6.95 -3.15
C ALA A 50 -1.47 -6.95 -1.97
N GLY A 51 -1.61 -5.85 -1.22
CA GLY A 51 -2.45 -5.75 -0.04
C GLY A 51 -3.92 -6.08 -0.29
N ALA A 52 -4.45 -5.72 -1.46
CA ALA A 52 -5.83 -6.00 -1.84
C ALA A 52 -6.15 -7.48 -2.05
N PHE A 53 -5.14 -8.32 -2.28
CA PHE A 53 -5.31 -9.75 -2.63
C PHE A 53 -4.51 -10.69 -1.72
N SER A 54 -4.00 -10.18 -0.62
CA SER A 54 -3.39 -10.95 0.46
C SER A 54 -4.35 -11.10 1.63
N ASP A 55 -3.87 -11.60 2.76
CA ASP A 55 -4.63 -11.66 4.02
C ASP A 55 -5.02 -10.26 4.55
N GLY A 56 -4.52 -9.19 3.94
CA GLY A 56 -4.80 -7.83 4.38
C GLY A 56 -4.31 -7.55 5.80
N LYS A 57 -3.10 -7.97 6.12
CA LYS A 57 -2.48 -7.69 7.43
C LYS A 57 -1.82 -6.33 7.42
N LEU A 58 -2.26 -5.45 8.31
CA LEU A 58 -1.61 -4.19 8.61
C LEU A 58 -0.86 -4.33 9.93
N SER A 59 0.47 -4.23 9.88
CA SER A 59 1.32 -4.20 11.06
C SER A 59 1.21 -2.83 11.74
N LEU A 60 0.91 -2.82 13.03
CA LEU A 60 0.68 -1.60 13.82
C LEU A 60 1.88 -1.25 14.73
N SER A 61 3.07 -1.73 14.38
CA SER A 61 4.29 -1.48 15.16
C SER A 61 5.41 -0.97 14.26
N HIS A 62 6.06 0.09 14.68
CA HIS A 62 7.26 0.62 14.03
C HIS A 62 8.47 -0.33 14.13
N GLU A 63 8.45 -1.30 15.03
CA GLU A 63 9.51 -2.32 15.17
C GLU A 63 9.48 -3.39 14.06
N VAL A 64 8.44 -3.39 13.21
CA VAL A 64 8.23 -4.41 12.17
C VAL A 64 7.94 -3.76 10.82
N GLY A 65 8.63 -4.23 9.77
CA GLY A 65 8.27 -3.87 8.40
C GLY A 65 9.13 -2.84 7.72
N GLY A 66 10.35 -2.64 8.15
CA GLY A 66 11.32 -1.77 7.46
C GLY A 66 12.15 -0.93 8.39
N ASP A 67 12.89 0.01 7.81
CA ASP A 67 13.86 0.84 8.50
C ASP A 67 13.40 2.31 8.64
N PHE A 68 12.10 2.51 8.60
CA PHE A 68 11.50 3.84 8.64
C PHE A 68 11.83 4.62 9.92
N PRO A 69 11.87 3.97 11.12
CA PRO A 69 12.26 4.64 12.35
C PRO A 69 13.66 5.26 12.32
N THR A 70 14.61 4.69 11.59
CA THR A 70 15.97 5.28 11.48
C THR A 70 15.99 6.58 10.69
N LEU A 71 15.01 6.77 9.77
CA LEU A 71 14.92 7.96 8.92
C LEU A 71 14.21 9.12 9.61
N ILE A 72 13.14 8.85 10.37
CA ILE A 72 12.25 9.89 10.92
C ILE A 72 12.08 9.82 12.44
N GLY A 73 12.68 8.84 13.10
CA GLY A 73 12.51 8.56 14.54
C GLY A 73 11.32 7.63 14.82
N GLU A 74 11.43 6.90 15.94
CA GLU A 74 10.45 5.88 16.34
C GLU A 74 9.05 6.47 16.57
N GLN A 75 8.96 7.60 17.26
CA GLN A 75 7.67 8.24 17.56
C GLN A 75 6.97 8.71 16.28
N ASN A 76 7.69 9.39 15.39
CA ASN A 76 7.10 9.84 14.13
C ASN A 76 6.67 8.68 13.24
N ALA A 77 7.44 7.59 13.24
CA ALA A 77 7.09 6.38 12.51
C ALA A 77 5.80 5.75 13.07
N GLN A 78 5.67 5.66 14.41
CA GLN A 78 4.45 5.16 15.04
C GLN A 78 3.24 6.06 14.77
N ASP A 79 3.40 7.37 14.90
CA ASP A 79 2.32 8.33 14.63
C ASP A 79 1.78 8.20 13.19
N LEU A 80 2.66 7.95 12.20
CA LEU A 80 2.25 7.72 10.82
C LEU A 80 1.56 6.36 10.62
N ILE A 81 1.97 5.34 11.35
CA ILE A 81 1.30 4.02 11.35
C ILE A 81 -0.11 4.19 11.92
N ASP A 82 -0.24 4.83 13.08
CA ASP A 82 -1.53 5.06 13.75
C ASP A 82 -2.47 5.91 12.88
N TYR A 83 -1.93 6.94 12.23
CA TYR A 83 -2.67 7.76 11.26
C TYR A 83 -3.18 6.92 10.07
N THR A 84 -2.31 6.06 9.53
CA THR A 84 -2.68 5.17 8.43
C THR A 84 -3.74 4.16 8.85
N ASP A 85 -3.61 3.58 10.04
CA ASP A 85 -4.60 2.68 10.62
C ASP A 85 -5.97 3.37 10.79
N GLY A 86 -5.96 4.63 11.24
CA GLY A 86 -7.16 5.47 11.30
C GLY A 86 -7.87 5.61 9.95
N ILE A 87 -7.12 5.76 8.85
CA ILE A 87 -7.68 5.77 7.51
C ILE A 87 -8.33 4.41 7.18
N TYR A 88 -7.66 3.30 7.48
CA TYR A 88 -8.22 1.97 7.25
C TYR A 88 -9.53 1.75 8.00
N LEU A 89 -9.59 2.18 9.27
CA LEU A 89 -10.81 2.12 10.07
C LEU A 89 -11.96 2.93 9.46
N GLU A 90 -11.68 4.14 9.00
CA GLU A 90 -12.66 5.01 8.34
C GLU A 90 -13.24 4.39 7.07
N PHE A 91 -12.42 3.63 6.31
CA PHE A 91 -12.85 2.95 5.10
C PHE A 91 -13.36 1.51 5.33
N GLY A 92 -13.65 1.14 6.58
CA GLY A 92 -14.37 -0.07 6.92
C GLY A 92 -13.52 -1.23 7.44
N ALA A 93 -12.29 -0.99 7.87
CA ALA A 93 -11.52 -1.99 8.57
C ALA A 93 -12.18 -2.35 9.91
N ASP A 94 -12.02 -3.60 10.33
CA ASP A 94 -12.49 -4.08 11.64
C ASP A 94 -11.65 -3.43 12.76
N SER A 95 -12.29 -3.07 13.86
CA SER A 95 -11.61 -2.51 15.03
C SER A 95 -10.77 -3.54 15.80
N HIS A 96 -10.96 -4.83 15.54
CA HIS A 96 -10.21 -5.91 16.19
C HIS A 96 -8.72 -5.85 15.83
N ILE A 97 -7.87 -6.00 16.85
CA ILE A 97 -6.41 -6.08 16.71
C ILE A 97 -5.95 -7.41 17.32
N GLU A 98 -5.18 -8.16 16.54
CA GLU A 98 -4.52 -9.38 17.01
C GLU A 98 -3.14 -9.05 17.58
N GLY A 99 -2.62 -9.96 18.43
CA GLY A 99 -1.27 -9.83 18.99
C GLY A 99 -1.14 -8.76 20.09
N ILE A 100 -2.26 -8.29 20.63
CA ILE A 100 -2.29 -7.43 21.80
C ILE A 100 -2.50 -8.25 23.07
N GLY A 101 -1.95 -7.75 24.18
CA GLY A 101 -2.08 -8.38 25.48
C GLY A 101 -0.84 -9.19 25.87
N ASN A 102 -0.56 -9.15 27.14
CA ASN A 102 0.60 -9.84 27.75
C ASN A 102 0.11 -11.02 28.57
N THR A 103 -0.45 -12.04 27.87
CA THR A 103 -0.90 -13.29 28.50
C THR A 103 0.26 -14.03 29.16
N GLU A 104 -0.04 -14.96 30.08
CA GLU A 104 1.01 -15.78 30.72
C GLU A 104 1.78 -16.60 29.66
N GLU A 105 1.12 -17.08 28.64
CA GLU A 105 1.75 -17.82 27.53
C GLU A 105 2.76 -16.93 26.76
N VAL A 106 2.38 -15.69 26.42
CA VAL A 106 3.27 -14.72 25.77
C VAL A 106 4.47 -14.43 26.68
N ARG A 107 4.26 -14.23 27.99
CA ARG A 107 5.35 -14.03 28.95
C ARG A 107 6.30 -15.21 29.00
N GLN A 108 5.78 -16.44 28.98
CA GLN A 108 6.62 -17.64 28.95
C GLN A 108 7.43 -17.76 27.65
N ILE A 109 6.81 -17.46 26.50
CA ILE A 109 7.50 -17.43 25.20
C ILE A 109 8.62 -16.40 25.24
N ARG A 110 8.33 -15.19 25.73
CA ARG A 110 9.32 -14.09 25.87
C ARG A 110 10.51 -14.52 26.76
N ARG A 111 10.24 -15.14 27.91
CA ARG A 111 11.31 -15.66 28.79
C ARG A 111 12.17 -16.73 28.09
N ARG A 112 11.55 -17.64 27.33
CA ARG A 112 12.29 -18.66 26.57
C ARG A 112 13.12 -18.03 25.45
N ALA A 113 12.57 -17.04 24.74
CA ALA A 113 13.29 -16.31 23.72
C ALA A 113 14.54 -15.64 24.28
N ILE A 114 14.41 -14.89 25.38
CA ILE A 114 15.54 -14.22 26.04
C ILE A 114 16.62 -15.24 26.46
N ARG A 115 16.23 -16.39 27.04
CA ARG A 115 17.19 -17.45 27.42
C ARG A 115 17.93 -18.05 26.23
N ALA A 116 17.30 -18.01 25.04
CA ALA A 116 17.89 -18.48 23.78
C ALA A 116 18.65 -17.38 23.02
N GLY A 117 18.83 -16.18 23.60
CA GLY A 117 19.48 -15.06 22.94
C GLY A 117 18.63 -14.39 21.87
N LEU A 118 17.29 -14.61 21.89
CA LEU A 118 16.34 -14.05 20.93
C LEU A 118 15.53 -12.93 21.58
N LYS A 119 15.06 -11.99 20.76
CA LYS A 119 14.07 -10.96 21.14
C LYS A 119 12.70 -11.33 20.57
N LEU A 120 11.68 -11.41 21.41
CA LEU A 120 10.29 -11.42 20.97
C LEU A 120 9.83 -9.97 20.76
N VAL A 121 9.49 -9.64 19.53
CA VAL A 121 8.99 -8.32 19.14
C VAL A 121 7.47 -8.32 19.21
N ASP A 122 6.90 -7.29 19.82
CA ASP A 122 5.45 -7.09 19.82
C ASP A 122 5.01 -6.54 18.47
N CYS A 123 4.11 -7.26 17.81
CA CYS A 123 3.60 -6.88 16.51
C CYS A 123 2.06 -6.95 16.50
N PRO A 124 1.38 -5.92 17.03
CA PRO A 124 -0.07 -5.82 16.87
C PRO A 124 -0.43 -5.78 15.39
N ILE A 125 -1.46 -6.52 15.01
CA ILE A 125 -1.88 -6.66 13.61
C ILE A 125 -3.38 -6.39 13.51
N ARG A 126 -3.75 -5.50 12.59
CA ARG A 126 -5.12 -5.42 12.09
C ARG A 126 -5.26 -6.37 10.91
N HIS A 127 -6.09 -7.38 11.08
CA HIS A 127 -6.32 -8.41 10.08
C HIS A 127 -7.61 -8.12 9.32
N LEU A 128 -7.51 -7.70 8.07
CA LEU A 128 -8.67 -7.35 7.25
C LEU A 128 -9.35 -8.59 6.64
N GLY A 129 -8.57 -9.63 6.33
CA GLY A 129 -9.02 -10.73 5.48
C GLY A 129 -9.15 -10.30 4.01
N THR A 130 -9.10 -11.26 3.09
CA THR A 130 -9.00 -10.97 1.65
C THR A 130 -10.22 -10.25 1.09
N GLU A 131 -11.43 -10.67 1.45
CA GLU A 131 -12.66 -10.07 0.92
C GLU A 131 -12.90 -8.66 1.46
N LYS A 132 -12.69 -8.45 2.75
CA LYS A 132 -12.82 -7.13 3.38
C LYS A 132 -11.74 -6.17 2.87
N ALA A 133 -10.51 -6.66 2.64
CA ALA A 133 -9.44 -5.86 2.07
C ALA A 133 -9.82 -5.32 0.68
N GLN A 134 -10.37 -6.14 -0.20
CA GLN A 134 -10.83 -5.69 -1.52
C GLN A 134 -11.93 -4.64 -1.42
N THR A 135 -12.91 -4.84 -0.53
CA THR A 135 -14.00 -3.87 -0.29
C THR A 135 -13.48 -2.53 0.21
N LEU A 136 -12.55 -2.55 1.18
CA LEU A 136 -11.93 -1.35 1.73
C LEU A 136 -11.14 -0.59 0.65
N TYR A 137 -10.31 -1.28 -0.12
CA TYR A 137 -9.52 -0.62 -1.15
C TYR A 137 -10.37 -0.11 -2.31
N LEU A 138 -11.49 -0.76 -2.61
CA LEU A 138 -12.46 -0.24 -3.58
C LEU A 138 -13.13 1.04 -3.06
N ALA A 139 -13.47 1.08 -1.77
CA ALA A 139 -14.00 2.29 -1.15
C ALA A 139 -12.99 3.45 -1.21
N LEU A 140 -11.70 3.17 -0.96
CA LEU A 140 -10.61 4.15 -1.13
C LEU A 140 -10.48 4.63 -2.58
N GLU A 141 -10.53 3.74 -3.56
CA GLU A 141 -10.47 4.08 -4.98
C GLU A 141 -11.64 5.00 -5.37
N ASN A 142 -12.85 4.64 -4.96
CA ASN A 142 -14.05 5.42 -5.23
C ASN A 142 -13.98 6.81 -4.58
N TYR A 143 -13.57 6.88 -3.32
CA TYR A 143 -13.38 8.15 -2.63
C TYR A 143 -12.42 9.10 -3.38
N LEU A 144 -11.30 8.58 -3.89
CA LEU A 144 -10.36 9.38 -4.67
C LEU A 144 -11.02 9.91 -5.95
N ARG A 145 -11.74 9.06 -6.69
CA ARG A 145 -12.45 9.44 -7.92
C ARG A 145 -13.53 10.50 -7.67
N GLU A 146 -14.34 10.29 -6.65
CA GLU A 146 -15.44 11.20 -6.26
C GLU A 146 -14.92 12.58 -5.82
N ASN A 147 -13.68 12.62 -5.31
CA ASN A 147 -13.02 13.87 -4.94
C ASN A 147 -12.08 14.42 -6.03
N GLY A 148 -12.28 14.01 -7.30
CA GLY A 148 -11.64 14.62 -8.45
C GLY A 148 -10.19 14.20 -8.68
N VAL A 149 -9.72 13.11 -8.06
CA VAL A 149 -8.40 12.55 -8.38
C VAL A 149 -8.50 11.76 -9.68
N GLU A 150 -7.63 12.09 -10.63
CA GLU A 150 -7.50 11.35 -11.87
C GLU A 150 -6.69 10.07 -11.66
N LEU A 151 -7.30 8.91 -11.95
CA LEU A 151 -6.66 7.60 -11.84
C LEU A 151 -6.42 7.03 -13.23
N ILE A 152 -5.16 6.88 -13.61
CA ILE A 152 -4.72 6.37 -14.91
C ILE A 152 -4.18 4.94 -14.73
N PHE A 153 -4.86 3.96 -15.32
CA PHE A 153 -4.52 2.55 -15.19
C PHE A 153 -3.96 1.95 -16.49
N GLY A 154 -3.09 0.97 -16.33
CA GLY A 154 -2.49 0.24 -17.44
C GLY A 154 -1.37 1.01 -18.15
N TRP A 155 -0.83 2.05 -17.52
CA TRP A 155 0.30 2.82 -18.00
C TRP A 155 1.50 2.66 -17.06
N GLU A 156 2.63 2.31 -17.61
CA GLU A 156 3.89 2.20 -16.89
C GLU A 156 4.66 3.50 -16.96
N CYS A 157 5.14 4.00 -15.82
CA CYS A 157 6.08 5.10 -15.80
C CYS A 157 7.45 4.59 -16.23
N GLU A 158 7.97 5.09 -17.34
CA GLU A 158 9.27 4.73 -17.88
C GLU A 158 10.37 5.64 -17.34
N GLU A 159 10.12 6.94 -17.38
CA GLU A 159 11.14 7.94 -17.09
C GLU A 159 10.55 9.14 -16.36
N LEU A 160 11.38 9.80 -15.57
CA LEU A 160 11.12 11.13 -15.07
C LEU A 160 11.57 12.15 -16.11
N ILE A 161 10.72 13.11 -16.41
CA ILE A 161 11.07 14.22 -17.32
C ILE A 161 11.82 15.25 -16.51
N MET A 162 13.12 15.40 -16.78
CA MET A 162 14.00 16.29 -16.04
C MET A 162 14.34 17.55 -16.86
N ASP A 163 14.45 18.67 -16.16
CA ASP A 163 15.08 19.91 -16.66
C ASP A 163 16.16 20.30 -15.65
N GLY A 164 17.40 19.96 -15.95
CA GLY A 164 18.50 19.99 -14.99
C GLY A 164 18.19 19.07 -13.80
N GLU A 165 18.14 19.63 -12.59
CA GLU A 165 17.82 18.93 -11.35
C GLU A 165 16.31 18.94 -11.01
N THR A 166 15.48 19.58 -11.84
CA THR A 166 14.04 19.74 -11.58
C THR A 166 13.25 18.69 -12.32
N CYS A 167 12.42 17.93 -11.58
CA CYS A 167 11.46 17.01 -12.17
C CYS A 167 10.24 17.78 -12.69
N MET A 168 9.98 17.68 -13.99
CA MET A 168 8.91 18.36 -14.71
C MET A 168 7.70 17.46 -15.00
N GLY A 169 7.76 16.18 -14.63
CA GLY A 169 6.71 15.22 -14.89
C GLY A 169 7.22 13.82 -15.17
N VAL A 170 6.41 13.02 -15.85
CA VAL A 170 6.71 11.62 -16.16
C VAL A 170 6.38 11.28 -17.60
N SER A 171 7.19 10.39 -18.20
CA SER A 171 6.88 9.71 -19.45
C SER A 171 6.25 8.34 -19.15
N LEU A 172 5.14 8.06 -19.79
CA LEU A 172 4.34 6.87 -19.60
C LEU A 172 4.31 6.04 -20.87
N ARG A 173 4.24 4.71 -20.72
CA ARG A 173 4.07 3.78 -21.83
C ARG A 173 2.95 2.77 -21.58
N LYS A 174 2.27 2.44 -22.66
CA LYS A 174 1.28 1.35 -22.72
C LYS A 174 1.38 0.64 -24.08
N GLY A 175 2.08 -0.49 -24.10
CA GLY A 175 2.44 -1.15 -25.35
C GLY A 175 3.34 -0.25 -26.21
N GLU A 176 2.89 0.09 -27.41
CA GLU A 176 3.60 1.01 -28.31
C GLU A 176 3.22 2.49 -28.12
N GLN A 177 2.23 2.78 -27.29
CA GLN A 177 1.78 4.15 -27.03
C GLN A 177 2.63 4.78 -25.93
N THR A 178 3.02 6.04 -26.13
CA THR A 178 3.71 6.88 -25.15
C THR A 178 2.90 8.13 -24.87
N GLN A 179 2.97 8.62 -23.63
CA GLN A 179 2.31 9.85 -23.19
C GLN A 179 3.15 10.54 -22.14
N GLU A 180 3.23 11.86 -22.18
CA GLU A 180 3.85 12.66 -21.12
C GLU A 180 2.80 13.31 -20.23
N ILE A 181 3.05 13.34 -18.94
CA ILE A 181 2.29 14.12 -17.97
C ILE A 181 3.23 15.10 -17.32
N ARG A 182 2.95 16.39 -17.50
CA ARG A 182 3.71 17.47 -16.86
C ARG A 182 3.12 17.76 -15.49
N ALA A 183 3.99 17.90 -14.49
CA ALA A 183 3.59 18.14 -13.10
C ALA A 183 4.61 19.04 -12.39
N LYS A 184 4.12 19.91 -11.50
CA LYS A 184 4.98 20.73 -10.64
C LYS A 184 5.63 19.93 -9.51
N HIS A 185 4.99 18.82 -9.10
CA HIS A 185 5.48 17.93 -8.07
C HIS A 185 5.19 16.49 -8.50
N THR A 186 6.18 15.65 -8.43
CA THR A 186 6.09 14.22 -8.74
C THR A 186 6.45 13.41 -7.49
N VAL A 187 5.58 12.48 -7.11
CA VAL A 187 5.83 11.54 -6.03
C VAL A 187 6.06 10.16 -6.63
N VAL A 188 7.25 9.61 -6.43
CA VAL A 188 7.60 8.25 -6.88
C VAL A 188 7.30 7.29 -5.74
N ALA A 189 6.26 6.47 -5.90
CA ALA A 189 5.78 5.50 -4.91
C ALA A 189 5.56 4.12 -5.55
N THR A 190 6.51 3.69 -6.37
CA THR A 190 6.42 2.49 -7.23
C THR A 190 6.48 1.17 -6.48
N GLY A 191 6.71 1.22 -5.18
CA GLY A 191 6.84 0.05 -4.35
C GLY A 191 8.17 -0.67 -4.60
N ARG A 192 8.19 -1.95 -4.27
CA ARG A 192 9.35 -2.82 -4.41
C ARG A 192 9.14 -3.78 -5.58
N ARG A 193 10.17 -3.96 -6.38
CA ARG A 193 10.26 -5.06 -7.35
C ARG A 193 10.69 -6.33 -6.68
#